data_0e3e54bf2e97b5e6c6ffccbd00dacbdd
#
_entry.id   0e3e54bf2e97b5e6c6ffccbd00dacbdd
#
_cell.length_a   1.000
_cell.length_b   1.000
_cell.length_c   1.000
_cell.angle_alpha   90.00
_cell.angle_beta   90.00
_cell.angle_gamma   90.00
#
_symmetry.space_group_name_H-M   'P 1'
#
loop_
_entity.id
_entity.type
_entity.pdbx_description
1 polymer ?
#
loop_
_entity_poly.entity_id
_entity_poly.type
_entity_poly.pdbx_seq_one_letter_code
_entity_poly.pdbx_strand_id
1 'polypeptide(L)'
;MARGRNAKPSTRSKASPKTGAKARKLEPRKRGKVVLLSGGNPQIPKGDGDAPVQAYIAAMPGWKRAIGKRLDAVIVRNVPDVRKAVKWNSPFYGIEGQGWFLSFHVFTRYVKVTFFRGASLRPVPPGTSKHEDVRYFDIHEGDELDEAQMARWVKQAAALPGWVP
;
A
#
# COMPACT_ATOMS: atom_id res chain seq x y z
N MET A 1 -75.59 7.79 -16.15
CA MET A 1 -74.86 7.36 -16.62
C MET A 1 -73.63 7.56 -16.39
N ALA A 2 -72.87 7.27 -15.99
CA ALA A 2 -71.64 7.47 -15.77
C ALA A 2 -70.71 6.58 -16.04
N ARG A 3 -69.95 6.59 -16.31
CA ARG A 3 -69.09 5.77 -16.63
C ARG A 3 -67.89 5.83 -16.18
N GLY A 4 -67.30 5.46 -15.83
CA GLY A 4 -66.11 5.45 -15.31
C GLY A 4 -65.09 5.09 -15.87
N ARG A 5 -64.20 5.22 -15.79
CA ARG A 5 -63.17 4.92 -16.34
C ARG A 5 -62.17 4.41 -15.88
N ASN A 6 -61.54 4.02 -15.72
CA ASN A 6 -60.55 3.37 -15.51
C ASN A 6 -59.37 3.79 -15.67
N ALA A 7 -58.64 3.77 -15.18
CA ALA A 7 -57.44 4.21 -15.26
C ALA A 7 -56.49 3.30 -15.24
N LYS A 8 -55.74 3.22 -15.64
CA LYS A 8 -54.79 2.38 -15.68
C LYS A 8 -53.63 2.61 -15.15
N PRO A 9 -52.93 2.26 -14.61
CA PRO A 9 -51.86 2.33 -13.94
C PRO A 9 -50.71 2.07 -14.52
N SER A 10 -50.04 2.29 -14.62
CA SER A 10 -48.95 2.04 -15.13
C SER A 10 -47.93 1.84 -14.67
N THR A 11 -47.45 1.57 -14.27
CA THR A 11 -46.37 1.30 -13.83
C THR A 11 -45.32 1.15 -13.91
N ARG A 12 -44.68 1.11 -13.78
CA ARG A 12 -43.63 0.87 -13.78
C ARG A 12 -42.54 0.90 -13.60
N SER A 13 -41.86 0.86 -13.26
CA SER A 13 -40.74 0.80 -13.02
C SER A 13 -39.77 0.50 -13.08
N LYS A 14 -39.20 0.30 -13.00
CA LYS A 14 -38.21 -0.10 -13.11
C LYS A 14 -37.10 0.22 -12.85
N ALA A 15 -36.40 0.38 -12.37
CA ALA A 15 -35.37 0.77 -12.03
C ALA A 15 -34.44 -0.05 -11.91
N SER A 16 -33.62 -0.19 -12.26
CA SER A 16 -32.72 -1.02 -12.18
C SER A 16 -31.62 -0.69 -11.64
N PRO A 17 -31.06 -1.06 -10.94
CA PRO A 17 -29.97 -0.85 -10.26
C PRO A 17 -28.82 -1.26 -10.81
N LYS A 18 -28.21 -0.82 -11.42
CA LYS A 18 -27.03 -1.11 -11.85
C LYS A 18 -25.99 -1.03 -10.92
N THR A 19 -26.05 -0.42 -9.93
CA THR A 19 -24.97 -0.28 -9.06
C THR A 19 -24.57 -1.56 -8.52
N GLY A 20 -25.39 -2.37 -8.29
CA GLY A 20 -24.98 -3.57 -7.65
C GLY A 20 -23.99 -4.29 -8.43
N ALA A 21 -24.01 -4.18 -9.62
CA ALA A 21 -23.14 -4.90 -10.43
C ALA A 21 -21.78 -4.65 -10.09
N LYS A 22 -21.35 -3.56 -9.87
CA LYS A 22 -20.07 -3.32 -9.58
C LYS A 22 -19.65 -3.90 -8.39
N ALA A 23 -20.33 -3.89 -7.43
CA ALA A 23 -19.89 -4.42 -6.22
C ALA A 23 -19.46 -5.75 -6.38
N ARG A 24 -20.03 -6.57 -7.03
CA ARG A 24 -19.66 -7.82 -7.11
C ARG A 24 -18.42 -8.05 -7.62
N LYS A 25 -17.95 -7.39 -8.38
CA LYS A 25 -16.73 -7.63 -8.87
C LYS A 25 -15.74 -7.70 -7.90
N LEU A 26 -15.81 -7.23 -6.83
CA LEU A 26 -14.82 -7.30 -5.91
C LEU A 26 -14.77 -8.57 -5.21
N GLU A 27 -15.44 -9.51 -5.53
CA GLU A 27 -15.39 -10.71 -4.93
C GLU A 27 -14.14 -11.29 -4.83
N PRO A 28 -13.68 -11.61 -3.86
CA PRO A 28 -12.44 -12.16 -3.61
C PRO A 28 -12.16 -13.44 -4.19
N ARG A 29 -12.95 -13.99 -4.76
CA ARG A 29 -12.75 -15.15 -5.24
C ARG A 29 -11.52 -15.45 -5.67
N LYS A 30 -10.88 -14.81 -6.20
CA LYS A 30 -9.70 -15.06 -6.67
C LYS A 30 -8.66 -14.94 -5.81
N ARG A 31 -8.64 -15.27 -4.72
CA ARG A 31 -7.68 -15.22 -3.92
C ARG A 31 -6.47 -15.51 -4.44
N GLY A 32 -5.72 -15.30 -4.83
CA GLY A 32 -4.51 -15.73 -5.18
C GLY A 32 -4.14 -15.17 -6.45
N LYS A 33 -4.92 -14.60 -7.12
CA LYS A 33 -4.55 -14.14 -8.28
C LYS A 33 -4.29 -12.71 -8.31
N VAL A 34 -3.41 -12.15 -7.60
CA VAL A 34 -3.02 -10.75 -7.66
C VAL A 34 -2.26 -10.54 -8.95
N VAL A 35 -2.60 -9.53 -9.69
CA VAL A 35 -1.91 -9.20 -10.92
C VAL A 35 -0.62 -8.48 -10.58
N LEU A 36 0.45 -8.83 -11.26
CA LEU A 36 1.72 -8.13 -11.08
C LEU A 36 1.88 -7.11 -12.19
N LEU A 37 2.16 -5.89 -11.82
CA LEU A 37 2.37 -4.83 -12.79
C LEU A 37 3.78 -4.87 -13.34
N SER A 38 4.13 -3.96 -14.20
CA SER A 38 5.44 -3.88 -14.78
C SER A 38 6.49 -3.87 -13.69
N GLY A 39 7.51 -4.66 -13.82
CA GLY A 39 8.54 -4.81 -12.81
C GLY A 39 8.19 -5.81 -11.73
N GLY A 40 7.00 -6.37 -11.76
CA GLY A 40 6.58 -7.37 -10.77
C GLY A 40 5.90 -6.80 -9.55
N ASN A 41 5.53 -5.53 -9.56
CA ASN A 41 4.90 -4.93 -8.42
C ASN A 41 3.45 -5.40 -8.29
N PRO A 42 3.02 -5.88 -7.13
CA PRO A 42 1.65 -6.34 -6.98
C PRO A 42 0.63 -5.21 -7.11
N GLN A 43 -0.47 -5.50 -7.81
CA GLN A 43 -1.53 -4.54 -7.92
C GLN A 43 -2.52 -4.85 -6.80
N ILE A 44 -2.56 -4.03 -5.78
CA ILE A 44 -3.42 -4.22 -4.61
C ILE A 44 -4.32 -3.00 -4.47
N PRO A 45 -5.61 -3.18 -4.28
CA PRO A 45 -6.51 -2.05 -4.10
C PRO A 45 -6.09 -1.25 -2.88
N LYS A 46 -6.24 0.06 -2.93
CA LYS A 46 -5.91 0.89 -1.85
C LYS A 46 -6.73 0.51 -0.66
N GLY A 47 -6.19 0.53 0.51
CA GLY A 47 -6.89 0.18 1.74
C GLY A 47 -6.05 0.47 2.96
N ASP A 48 -6.72 0.73 4.07
CA ASP A 48 -6.05 1.01 5.32
C ASP A 48 -5.86 -0.25 6.14
N GLY A 49 -4.89 -0.26 6.99
CA GLY A 49 -4.65 -1.34 7.93
C GLY A 49 -3.63 -2.36 7.47
N ASP A 50 -3.45 -3.36 8.27
CA ASP A 50 -2.45 -4.39 8.02
C ASP A 50 -2.84 -5.34 6.90
N ALA A 51 -4.11 -5.69 6.77
CA ALA A 51 -4.53 -6.69 5.80
C ALA A 51 -4.09 -6.40 4.36
N PRO A 52 -4.29 -5.20 3.82
CA PRO A 52 -3.83 -4.95 2.46
C PRO A 52 -2.32 -4.97 2.32
N VAL A 53 -1.59 -4.59 3.38
CA VAL A 53 -0.13 -4.64 3.35
C VAL A 53 0.32 -6.11 3.31
N GLN A 54 -0.32 -6.98 4.09
CA GLN A 54 0.03 -8.39 4.07
C GLN A 54 -0.32 -9.03 2.71
N ALA A 55 -1.41 -8.58 2.08
CA ALA A 55 -1.76 -9.07 0.75
C ALA A 55 -0.69 -8.66 -0.27
N TYR A 56 -0.17 -7.44 -0.14
CA TYR A 56 0.89 -6.98 -1.03
C TYR A 56 2.14 -7.83 -0.82
N ILE A 57 2.55 -8.04 0.43
CA ILE A 57 3.77 -8.79 0.72
C ILE A 57 3.63 -10.24 0.23
N ALA A 58 2.47 -10.85 0.43
CA ALA A 58 2.25 -12.21 -0.02
C ALA A 58 2.34 -12.34 -1.56
N ALA A 59 2.05 -11.27 -2.27
CA ALA A 59 2.10 -11.27 -3.73
C ALA A 59 3.45 -10.83 -4.30
N MET A 60 4.38 -10.40 -3.47
CA MET A 60 5.70 -10.00 -3.95
C MET A 60 6.39 -11.22 -4.57
N PRO A 61 6.94 -11.07 -5.77
CA PRO A 61 7.49 -12.23 -6.47
C PRO A 61 8.87 -12.65 -5.99
N GLY A 62 9.08 -13.96 -5.94
CA GLY A 62 10.39 -14.53 -5.68
C GLY A 62 11.02 -14.06 -4.38
N TRP A 63 12.29 -13.74 -4.45
CA TRP A 63 13.10 -13.34 -3.29
C TRP A 63 12.58 -12.06 -2.63
N LYS A 64 11.82 -11.27 -3.37
CA LYS A 64 11.33 -10.00 -2.85
C LYS A 64 10.33 -10.19 -1.72
N ARG A 65 9.61 -11.30 -1.73
CA ARG A 65 8.63 -11.57 -0.69
C ARG A 65 9.29 -11.67 0.68
N ALA A 66 10.43 -12.35 0.77
CA ALA A 66 11.15 -12.46 2.03
C ALA A 66 11.63 -11.10 2.49
N ILE A 67 12.03 -10.24 1.57
CA ILE A 67 12.46 -8.89 1.90
C ILE A 67 11.28 -8.10 2.46
N GLY A 68 10.11 -8.20 1.83
CA GLY A 68 8.91 -7.52 2.30
C GLY A 68 8.54 -7.95 3.72
N LYS A 69 8.65 -9.25 4.01
CA LYS A 69 8.33 -9.76 5.33
C LYS A 69 9.32 -9.21 6.36
N ARG A 70 10.58 -9.15 6.01
CA ARG A 70 11.60 -8.67 6.93
C ARG A 70 11.46 -7.17 7.19
N LEU A 71 11.15 -6.39 6.15
CA LEU A 71 10.94 -4.97 6.29
C LEU A 71 9.75 -4.71 7.23
N ASP A 72 8.64 -5.40 6.99
CA ASP A 72 7.45 -5.23 7.79
C ASP A 72 7.75 -5.59 9.26
N ALA A 73 8.47 -6.67 9.50
CA ALA A 73 8.78 -7.11 10.85
C ALA A 73 9.68 -6.10 11.57
N VAL A 74 10.67 -5.54 10.88
CA VAL A 74 11.57 -4.55 11.49
C VAL A 74 10.76 -3.29 11.83
N ILE A 75 9.88 -2.86 10.94
CA ILE A 75 9.08 -1.68 11.16
C ILE A 75 8.15 -1.86 12.35
N VAL A 76 7.41 -2.95 12.38
CA VAL A 76 6.45 -3.20 13.45
C VAL A 76 7.14 -3.34 14.79
N ARG A 77 8.30 -4.01 14.81
CA ARG A 77 9.01 -4.21 16.05
C ARG A 77 9.54 -2.90 16.63
N ASN A 78 9.92 -1.96 15.78
CA ASN A 78 10.50 -0.70 16.22
C ASN A 78 9.49 0.44 16.35
N VAL A 79 8.31 0.31 15.77
CA VAL A 79 7.25 1.30 15.83
C VAL A 79 5.94 0.56 16.10
N PRO A 80 5.71 0.12 17.34
CA PRO A 80 4.53 -0.72 17.63
C PRO A 80 3.19 -0.11 17.27
N ASP A 81 3.09 1.21 17.29
CA ASP A 81 1.84 1.87 16.93
C ASP A 81 1.82 2.32 15.48
N VAL A 82 2.60 1.68 14.64
CA VAL A 82 2.69 2.09 13.24
C VAL A 82 1.35 1.94 12.55
N ARG A 83 1.01 2.94 11.76
CA ARG A 83 -0.18 2.92 10.94
C ARG A 83 0.24 2.40 9.58
N LYS A 84 -0.54 1.52 8.98
CA LYS A 84 -0.22 0.94 7.68
C LYS A 84 -1.33 1.16 6.68
N ALA A 85 -0.99 1.21 5.42
CA ALA A 85 -1.98 1.28 4.33
C ALA A 85 -1.33 0.85 3.03
N VAL A 86 -2.14 0.54 2.04
CA VAL A 86 -1.66 0.38 0.68
C VAL A 86 -2.23 1.56 -0.11
N LYS A 87 -1.35 2.29 -0.79
CA LYS A 87 -1.73 3.38 -1.63
C LYS A 87 -0.87 3.31 -2.86
N TRP A 88 -1.40 3.61 -4.02
CA TRP A 88 -0.67 3.53 -5.28
C TRP A 88 0.14 2.23 -5.41
N ASN A 89 -0.49 1.14 -5.10
CA ASN A 89 0.10 -0.20 -5.19
C ASN A 89 1.41 -0.33 -4.41
N SER A 90 1.48 0.28 -3.24
CA SER A 90 2.66 0.18 -2.38
C SER A 90 2.26 0.22 -0.92
N PRO A 91 2.96 -0.50 -0.06
CA PRO A 91 2.73 -0.40 1.37
C PRO A 91 3.25 0.94 1.90
N PHE A 92 2.50 1.57 2.75
CA PHE A 92 2.89 2.82 3.40
C PHE A 92 2.85 2.62 4.91
N TYR A 93 3.83 3.18 5.59
CA TYR A 93 3.96 3.09 7.04
C TYR A 93 4.04 4.51 7.60
N GLY A 94 3.25 4.79 8.62
CA GLY A 94 3.17 6.13 9.17
C GLY A 94 2.75 6.14 10.63
N ILE A 95 2.53 7.32 11.14
CA ILE A 95 2.06 7.53 12.51
C ILE A 95 0.76 8.31 12.40
N GLU A 96 -0.25 7.88 13.12
CA GLU A 96 -1.53 8.52 13.07
C GLU A 96 -1.37 10.01 13.38
N GLY A 97 -1.89 10.84 12.53
CA GLY A 97 -1.80 12.29 12.72
C GLY A 97 -0.48 12.91 12.28
N GLN A 98 0.53 12.12 11.93
CA GLN A 98 1.80 12.68 11.52
C GLN A 98 2.18 12.39 10.08
N GLY A 99 1.40 11.62 9.36
CA GLY A 99 1.69 11.30 7.96
C GLY A 99 2.55 10.06 7.80
N TRP A 100 3.05 9.86 6.62
CA TRP A 100 3.75 8.62 6.23
C TRP A 100 5.26 8.83 6.28
N PHE A 101 5.99 7.90 6.88
CA PHE A 101 7.45 8.03 6.98
C PHE A 101 8.19 7.09 6.04
N LEU A 102 7.55 6.00 5.61
CA LEU A 102 8.23 5.01 4.80
C LEU A 102 7.27 4.33 3.85
N SER A 103 7.75 3.94 2.69
CA SER A 103 7.01 3.12 1.75
C SER A 103 8.01 2.21 1.07
N PHE A 104 7.57 1.11 0.47
CA PHE A 104 8.47 0.35 -0.39
C PHE A 104 7.72 -0.13 -1.63
N HIS A 105 8.44 -0.45 -2.67
CA HIS A 105 7.86 -0.76 -3.98
C HIS A 105 8.75 -1.77 -4.71
N VAL A 106 8.14 -2.68 -5.45
CA VAL A 106 8.88 -3.70 -6.19
C VAL A 106 9.22 -3.19 -7.57
N PHE A 107 10.52 -3.26 -7.92
CA PHE A 107 10.98 -3.01 -9.26
C PHE A 107 11.56 -4.32 -9.80
N THR A 108 11.94 -4.35 -11.05
CA THR A 108 12.41 -5.59 -11.68
C THR A 108 13.57 -6.23 -10.94
N ARG A 109 14.55 -5.45 -10.58
CA ARG A 109 15.75 -5.99 -9.97
C ARG A 109 15.97 -5.65 -8.52
N TYR A 110 15.10 -4.92 -7.90
CA TYR A 110 15.27 -4.52 -6.53
C TYR A 110 13.96 -4.11 -5.87
N VAL A 111 13.99 -4.01 -4.56
CA VAL A 111 12.91 -3.46 -3.78
C VAL A 111 13.41 -2.09 -3.34
N LYS A 112 12.68 -1.02 -3.66
CA LYS A 112 13.06 0.32 -3.28
C LYS A 112 12.35 0.71 -2.00
N VAL A 113 13.10 1.07 -0.98
CA VAL A 113 12.55 1.63 0.25
C VAL A 113 12.65 3.14 0.14
N THR A 114 11.55 3.84 0.38
CA THR A 114 11.49 5.29 0.32
C THR A 114 11.32 5.84 1.71
N PHE A 115 12.22 6.71 2.14
CA PHE A 115 12.10 7.42 3.39
C PHE A 115 11.72 8.86 3.04
N PHE A 116 10.52 9.28 3.40
CA PHE A 116 10.01 10.59 2.98
C PHE A 116 10.79 11.77 3.59
N ARG A 117 11.47 11.54 4.73
CA ARG A 117 12.35 12.54 5.29
C ARG A 117 13.74 11.98 5.38
N GLY A 118 14.12 11.20 4.39
CA GLY A 118 15.41 10.50 4.39
C GLY A 118 16.61 11.39 4.54
N ALA A 119 16.54 12.62 4.05
CA ALA A 119 17.69 13.55 4.16
C ALA A 119 18.02 13.88 5.60
N SER A 120 17.06 13.69 6.52
CA SER A 120 17.27 13.97 7.94
C SER A 120 17.72 12.76 8.73
N LEU A 121 17.86 11.61 8.10
CA LEU A 121 18.28 10.41 8.80
C LEU A 121 19.79 10.32 8.87
N ARG A 122 20.31 9.61 9.87
CA ARG A 122 21.76 9.44 10.03
C ARG A 122 22.08 7.97 10.24
N PRO A 123 22.91 7.38 9.41
CA PRO A 123 23.49 8.01 8.22
C PRO A 123 22.41 8.24 7.17
N VAL A 124 22.64 9.14 6.26
CA VAL A 124 21.66 9.43 5.23
C VAL A 124 21.58 8.25 4.27
N PRO A 125 20.38 7.73 3.98
CA PRO A 125 20.28 6.64 3.01
C PRO A 125 20.83 7.09 1.66
N PRO A 126 21.46 6.18 0.93
CA PRO A 126 22.25 6.54 -0.25
C PRO A 126 21.55 6.98 -1.52
N GLY A 127 20.30 6.59 -1.72
CA GLY A 127 19.65 6.90 -2.98
C GLY A 127 19.03 8.27 -2.98
N THR A 128 19.34 9.08 -3.98
CA THR A 128 18.83 10.44 -4.05
C THR A 128 17.52 10.52 -4.84
N SER A 129 16.75 11.57 -4.63
CA SER A 129 15.49 11.79 -5.28
C SER A 129 15.43 13.22 -5.77
N LYS A 130 14.50 13.54 -6.66
CA LYS A 130 14.35 14.86 -7.09
C LYS A 130 13.76 15.67 -5.98
N HIS A 131 13.13 15.05 -4.98
CA HIS A 131 12.54 15.75 -3.85
C HIS A 131 13.62 15.84 -2.77
N GLU A 132 13.97 17.04 -2.35
CA GLU A 132 15.04 17.27 -1.46
C GLU A 132 15.03 16.50 -0.20
N ASP A 133 13.87 16.28 0.43
CA ASP A 133 13.81 15.54 1.67
C ASP A 133 13.83 14.03 1.53
N VAL A 134 13.55 13.53 0.36
CA VAL A 134 13.37 12.09 0.15
C VAL A 134 14.67 11.39 -0.14
N ARG A 135 14.87 10.21 0.46
CA ARG A 135 16.00 9.36 0.11
C ARG A 135 15.53 7.94 -0.05
N TYR A 136 16.25 7.19 -0.87
CA TYR A 136 15.90 5.80 -1.18
C TYR A 136 16.97 4.85 -0.70
N PHE A 137 16.54 3.61 -0.44
CA PHE A 137 17.47 2.54 -0.16
C PHE A 137 17.00 1.36 -1.01
N ASP A 138 17.81 0.92 -1.96
CA ASP A 138 17.46 -0.16 -2.87
C ASP A 138 18.07 -1.48 -2.40
N ILE A 139 17.27 -2.53 -2.35
CA ILE A 139 17.71 -3.85 -1.91
C ILE A 139 17.65 -4.77 -3.11
N HIS A 140 18.80 -5.34 -3.49
CA HIS A 140 18.91 -6.23 -4.64
C HIS A 140 18.97 -7.68 -4.19
N GLU A 141 18.80 -8.60 -5.11
CA GLU A 141 18.85 -10.01 -4.81
C GLU A 141 20.21 -10.36 -4.26
N GLY A 142 20.26 -11.09 -3.19
CA GLY A 142 21.53 -11.48 -2.59
C GLY A 142 22.10 -10.48 -1.60
N ASP A 143 21.53 -9.28 -1.52
CA ASP A 143 22.01 -8.31 -0.55
C ASP A 143 21.65 -8.77 0.85
N GLU A 144 22.56 -8.54 1.79
CA GLU A 144 22.27 -8.86 3.13
C GLU A 144 21.57 -7.66 3.69
N LEU A 145 20.36 -7.79 4.21
CA LEU A 145 19.63 -6.66 4.80
C LEU A 145 20.17 -6.42 6.21
N ASP A 146 20.81 -5.28 6.41
CA ASP A 146 21.29 -4.90 7.72
C ASP A 146 20.09 -4.42 8.54
N GLU A 147 19.49 -5.33 9.30
CA GLU A 147 18.27 -5.01 10.04
C GLU A 147 18.53 -4.02 11.17
N ALA A 148 19.72 -4.00 11.72
CA ALA A 148 20.04 -3.05 12.76
C ALA A 148 20.08 -1.63 12.20
N GLN A 149 20.63 -1.45 11.00
CA GLN A 149 20.64 -0.16 10.37
C GLN A 149 19.22 0.24 9.96
N MET A 150 18.46 -0.70 9.44
CA MET A 150 17.07 -0.44 9.05
C MET A 150 16.27 -0.02 10.30
N ALA A 151 16.49 -0.67 11.43
CA ALA A 151 15.80 -0.34 12.67
C ALA A 151 16.15 1.10 13.11
N ARG A 152 17.41 1.48 12.97
CA ARG A 152 17.81 2.84 13.34
C ARG A 152 17.13 3.87 12.46
N TRP A 153 17.07 3.62 11.16
CA TRP A 153 16.41 4.53 10.23
C TRP A 153 14.91 4.62 10.52
N VAL A 154 14.27 3.48 10.78
CA VAL A 154 12.84 3.42 11.04
C VAL A 154 12.48 4.22 12.30
N LYS A 155 13.25 4.07 13.36
CA LYS A 155 12.99 4.79 14.58
C LYS A 155 13.15 6.28 14.38
N GLN A 156 14.18 6.71 13.67
CA GLN A 156 14.41 8.11 13.40
C GLN A 156 13.28 8.67 12.53
N ALA A 157 12.91 7.93 11.49
CA ALA A 157 11.89 8.39 10.55
C ALA A 157 10.54 8.54 11.23
N ALA A 158 10.18 7.61 12.10
CA ALA A 158 8.90 7.64 12.79
C ALA A 158 8.81 8.83 13.76
N ALA A 159 9.93 9.37 14.17
CA ALA A 159 9.95 10.51 15.09
C ALA A 159 9.86 11.86 14.37
N LEU A 160 9.93 11.86 13.04
CA LEU A 160 9.88 13.09 12.26
C LEU A 160 8.47 13.33 11.72
N PRO A 161 8.14 14.57 11.36
CA PRO A 161 6.88 14.82 10.70
C PRO A 161 6.88 14.04 9.39
N GLY A 162 5.84 13.33 9.09
CA GLY A 162 5.78 12.51 7.88
C GLY A 162 5.29 13.31 6.68
N TRP A 163 5.13 12.59 5.58
CA TRP A 163 4.62 13.16 4.35
C TRP A 163 3.11 13.01 4.34
N VAL A 164 2.43 14.08 3.95
CA VAL A 164 0.99 14.07 3.83
C VAL A 164 0.66 14.38 2.38
N PRO A 165 0.03 13.46 1.67
CA PRO A 165 -0.25 13.67 0.24
C PRO A 165 -1.25 14.79 0.00
#